data_ef8ce73181d02f80488841a45bba83ee
#
_entry.id   ef8ce73181d02f80488841a45bba83ee
#
_cell.length_a   1.000
_cell.length_b   1.000
_cell.length_c   1.000
_cell.angle_alpha   90.00
_cell.angle_beta   90.00
_cell.angle_gamma   90.00
#
_symmetry.space_group_name_H-M   'P 1'
#
loop_
_entity.id
_entity.type
_entity.pdbx_description
1 polymer ?
#
loop_
_entity_poly.entity_id
_entity_poly.type
_entity_poly.pdbx_seq_one_letter_code
_entity_poly.pdbx_strand_id
1 'polypeptide(L)'
;LTLDQLQQQNGKAIDTRPSAFYNGWPQTLNGPSGHELAALNLSASWLDKMSTEQLNAWIKQHNLKTDAPVALYGNDKDVDAVKTRLQKAGLTHISILSDALSEPSRLQKLPHFEQLVYPQWLHDLQQGKEVTAKPAGDWKVIEAAWGAPKLYLISHIPGADYIDTNEVESEPLWNKVSDEQLKAMLAKHGIRHDTTVILYGRDVYAAARVAQIMLYAGVKDVRLLDGGWQTWSDAGLPVERGTPPKVKAEPDFGVKIPAQPQLMLDMEQARGLLHRQDASLVSIRSWPEFIGTTSGYSYIKPKG
;
A
#
# COMPACT_ATOMS: atom_id res chain seq x y z
N LEU A 1 12.88 25.14 -15.91
CA LEU A 1 11.46 25.51 -15.93
C LEU A 1 10.92 25.45 -14.51
N THR A 2 10.28 26.51 -14.02
CA THR A 2 9.61 26.51 -12.71
C THR A 2 8.22 25.88 -12.80
N LEU A 3 7.63 25.49 -11.66
CA LEU A 3 6.28 24.94 -11.61
C LEU A 3 5.26 25.94 -12.17
N ASP A 4 5.37 27.23 -11.81
CA ASP A 4 4.45 28.26 -12.30
C ASP A 4 4.55 28.44 -13.81
N GLN A 5 5.76 28.42 -14.38
CA GLN A 5 5.97 28.49 -15.82
C GLN A 5 5.38 27.26 -16.54
N LEU A 6 5.53 26.08 -15.94
CA LEU A 6 4.96 24.84 -16.46
C LEU A 6 3.41 24.90 -16.49
N GLN A 7 2.81 25.36 -15.39
CA GLN A 7 1.35 25.51 -15.28
C GLN A 7 0.79 26.53 -16.29
N GLN A 8 1.46 27.66 -16.52
CA GLN A 8 1.10 28.65 -17.54
C GLN A 8 1.08 28.06 -18.96
N GLN A 9 1.87 27.02 -19.20
CA GLN A 9 1.92 26.29 -20.47
C GLN A 9 0.98 25.08 -20.51
N ASN A 10 0.11 24.89 -19.50
CA ASN A 10 -0.72 23.69 -19.32
C ASN A 10 0.10 22.38 -19.30
N GLY A 11 1.34 22.46 -18.86
CA GLY A 11 2.23 21.30 -18.75
C GLY A 11 1.94 20.42 -17.53
N LYS A 12 2.58 19.27 -17.49
CA LYS A 12 2.49 18.29 -16.39
C LYS A 12 3.82 18.08 -15.71
N ALA A 13 3.83 18.16 -14.37
CA ALA A 13 4.98 17.72 -13.58
C ALA A 13 4.94 16.20 -13.37
N ILE A 14 6.10 15.55 -13.42
CA ILE A 14 6.25 14.12 -13.14
C ILE A 14 7.33 13.94 -12.07
N ASP A 15 6.93 13.34 -10.97
CA ASP A 15 7.81 12.89 -9.89
C ASP A 15 8.42 11.54 -10.27
N THR A 16 9.74 11.48 -10.38
CA THR A 16 10.46 10.27 -10.74
C THR A 16 10.91 9.45 -9.53
N ARG A 17 10.71 9.99 -8.33
CA ARG A 17 11.08 9.33 -7.07
C ARG A 17 10.21 8.09 -6.81
N PRO A 18 10.66 7.17 -5.95
CA PRO A 18 9.83 6.08 -5.44
C PRO A 18 8.48 6.57 -4.91
N SER A 19 7.42 5.77 -5.13
CA SER A 19 6.04 6.12 -4.76
C SER A 19 5.87 6.49 -3.29
N ALA A 20 6.66 5.91 -2.40
CA ALA A 20 6.61 6.28 -0.97
C ALA A 20 6.83 7.79 -0.77
N PHE A 21 7.82 8.38 -1.45
CA PHE A 21 8.14 9.81 -1.32
C PHE A 21 7.11 10.71 -2.00
N TYR A 22 6.58 10.27 -3.14
CA TYR A 22 5.42 10.92 -3.77
C TYR A 22 4.21 10.91 -2.84
N ASN A 23 3.91 9.79 -2.21
CA ASN A 23 2.75 9.62 -1.33
C ASN A 23 2.80 10.54 -0.10
N GLY A 24 3.97 10.82 0.44
CA GLY A 24 4.09 11.68 1.62
C GLY A 24 5.27 11.39 2.53
N TRP A 25 6.01 10.30 2.33
CA TRP A 25 7.21 10.03 3.10
C TRP A 25 8.32 11.01 2.73
N PRO A 26 9.06 11.58 3.70
CA PRO A 26 10.25 12.36 3.38
C PRO A 26 11.42 11.44 3.02
N GLN A 27 12.28 11.88 2.10
CA GLN A 27 13.51 11.13 1.75
C GLN A 27 14.55 11.14 2.86
N THR A 28 14.56 12.19 3.65
CA THR A 28 15.37 12.32 4.87
C THR A 28 14.50 12.73 6.01
N LEU A 29 14.86 12.43 7.25
CA LEU A 29 14.01 12.58 8.45
C LEU A 29 13.29 13.94 8.54
N ASN A 30 13.92 15.02 8.13
CA ASN A 30 13.38 16.38 8.16
C ASN A 30 13.27 17.02 6.76
N GLY A 31 13.31 16.19 5.71
CA GLY A 31 13.24 16.67 4.34
C GLY A 31 11.82 17.02 3.89
N PRO A 32 11.69 17.53 2.66
CA PRO A 32 10.38 17.80 2.07
C PRO A 32 9.58 16.49 1.96
N SER A 33 8.29 16.58 2.22
CA SER A 33 7.38 15.45 2.34
C SER A 33 6.21 15.62 1.37
N GLY A 34 6.04 14.67 0.46
CA GLY A 34 5.00 14.70 -0.56
C GLY A 34 5.51 15.12 -1.95
N HIS A 35 4.60 15.54 -2.81
CA HIS A 35 4.83 15.86 -4.21
C HIS A 35 4.29 17.24 -4.59
N GLU A 36 4.75 17.76 -5.72
CA GLU A 36 4.27 19.03 -6.27
C GLU A 36 2.78 18.96 -6.66
N LEU A 37 2.08 20.07 -6.55
CA LEU A 37 0.65 20.18 -6.87
C LEU A 37 0.35 19.60 -8.26
N ALA A 38 -0.58 18.66 -8.32
CA ALA A 38 -1.02 17.97 -9.53
C ALA A 38 0.09 17.20 -10.29
N ALA A 39 1.22 16.94 -9.66
CA ALA A 39 2.24 16.09 -10.25
C ALA A 39 1.76 14.65 -10.40
N LEU A 40 2.23 13.98 -11.44
CA LEU A 40 2.06 12.55 -11.63
C LEU A 40 3.27 11.81 -11.04
N ASN A 41 3.10 10.57 -10.60
CA ASN A 41 4.24 9.74 -10.23
C ASN A 41 4.55 8.73 -11.35
N LEU A 42 5.77 8.77 -11.83
CA LEU A 42 6.36 7.74 -12.69
C LEU A 42 7.73 7.37 -12.12
N SER A 43 7.72 6.52 -11.11
CA SER A 43 8.95 6.12 -10.44
C SER A 43 9.93 5.44 -11.40
N ALA A 44 11.19 5.86 -11.37
CA ALA A 44 12.24 5.22 -12.16
C ALA A 44 12.35 3.72 -11.89
N SER A 45 12.08 3.27 -10.65
CA SER A 45 12.09 1.86 -10.27
C SER A 45 11.02 1.00 -10.98
N TRP A 46 9.98 1.61 -11.53
CA TRP A 46 8.96 0.88 -12.29
C TRP A 46 9.40 0.58 -13.72
N LEU A 47 10.30 1.40 -14.28
CA LEU A 47 10.67 1.34 -15.69
C LEU A 47 11.30 0.00 -16.08
N ASP A 48 12.06 -0.63 -15.20
CA ASP A 48 12.69 -1.93 -15.47
C ASP A 48 11.67 -3.08 -15.57
N LYS A 49 10.51 -2.90 -14.93
CA LYS A 49 9.41 -3.88 -14.89
C LYS A 49 8.26 -3.51 -15.86
N MET A 50 8.28 -2.32 -16.45
CA MET A 50 7.22 -1.79 -17.31
C MET A 50 7.55 -2.02 -18.78
N SER A 51 6.67 -2.72 -19.50
CA SER A 51 6.79 -2.86 -20.96
C SER A 51 6.52 -1.53 -21.68
N THR A 52 6.88 -1.47 -22.96
CA THR A 52 6.59 -0.30 -23.81
C THR A 52 5.08 -0.05 -23.92
N GLU A 53 4.28 -1.11 -24.04
CA GLU A 53 2.83 -1.04 -24.12
C GLU A 53 2.23 -0.50 -22.81
N GLN A 54 2.75 -0.92 -21.66
CA GLN A 54 2.32 -0.42 -20.36
C GLN A 54 2.67 1.06 -20.19
N LEU A 55 3.86 1.50 -20.60
CA LEU A 55 4.23 2.91 -20.58
C LEU A 55 3.34 3.75 -21.50
N ASN A 56 3.06 3.27 -22.72
CA ASN A 56 2.16 3.95 -23.65
C ASN A 56 0.72 4.04 -23.10
N ALA A 57 0.25 2.99 -22.42
CA ALA A 57 -1.04 3.00 -21.74
C ALA A 57 -1.07 4.04 -20.60
N TRP A 58 0.00 4.12 -19.81
CA TRP A 58 0.15 5.12 -18.75
C TRP A 58 0.14 6.55 -19.31
N ILE A 59 0.90 6.82 -20.39
CA ILE A 59 0.93 8.11 -21.08
C ILE A 59 -0.48 8.50 -21.55
N LYS A 60 -1.20 7.57 -22.16
CA LYS A 60 -2.58 7.78 -22.64
C LYS A 60 -3.55 8.03 -21.49
N GLN A 61 -3.48 7.23 -20.42
CA GLN A 61 -4.34 7.38 -19.25
C GLN A 61 -4.21 8.75 -18.59
N HIS A 62 -3.00 9.33 -18.58
CA HIS A 62 -2.73 10.63 -17.99
C HIS A 62 -2.86 11.79 -19.00
N ASN A 63 -3.36 11.52 -20.20
CA ASN A 63 -3.57 12.50 -21.28
C ASN A 63 -2.29 13.30 -21.60
N LEU A 64 -1.12 12.66 -21.58
CA LEU A 64 0.13 13.29 -21.99
C LEU A 64 0.21 13.29 -23.52
N LYS A 65 0.18 14.48 -24.09
CA LYS A 65 0.33 14.68 -25.53
C LYS A 65 1.81 14.77 -25.91
N THR A 66 2.15 14.37 -27.12
CA THR A 66 3.55 14.35 -27.61
C THR A 66 4.22 15.71 -27.61
N ASP A 67 3.44 16.77 -27.83
CA ASP A 67 3.86 18.17 -27.93
C ASP A 67 3.58 19.00 -26.66
N ALA A 68 2.93 18.41 -25.65
CA ALA A 68 2.66 19.12 -24.41
C ALA A 68 3.91 19.19 -23.52
N PRO A 69 4.15 20.31 -22.84
CA PRO A 69 5.27 20.42 -21.91
C PRO A 69 5.18 19.45 -20.75
N VAL A 70 6.25 18.74 -20.48
CA VAL A 70 6.42 17.88 -19.31
C VAL A 70 7.68 18.31 -18.57
N ALA A 71 7.62 18.42 -17.24
CA ALA A 71 8.79 18.70 -16.41
C ALA A 71 8.98 17.60 -15.38
N LEU A 72 10.18 17.04 -15.33
CA LEU A 72 10.56 15.96 -14.43
C LEU A 72 11.27 16.51 -13.22
N TYR A 73 11.11 15.84 -12.07
CA TYR A 73 11.91 16.10 -10.89
C TYR A 73 12.17 14.82 -10.07
N GLY A 74 13.24 14.83 -9.30
CA GLY A 74 13.78 13.73 -8.54
C GLY A 74 15.28 13.84 -8.44
N ASN A 75 15.98 12.75 -8.19
CA ASN A 75 17.43 12.73 -8.34
C ASN A 75 17.83 12.61 -9.83
N ASP A 76 19.02 13.06 -10.18
CA ASP A 76 19.45 13.15 -11.58
C ASP A 76 19.39 11.81 -12.31
N LYS A 77 19.80 10.73 -11.67
CA LYS A 77 19.78 9.37 -12.26
C LYS A 77 18.34 8.93 -12.61
N ASP A 78 17.39 9.13 -11.71
CA ASP A 78 16.00 8.75 -11.92
C ASP A 78 15.35 9.64 -13.00
N VAL A 79 15.63 10.94 -12.97
CA VAL A 79 15.17 11.90 -13.98
C VAL A 79 15.67 11.49 -15.38
N ASP A 80 16.96 11.18 -15.53
CA ASP A 80 17.54 10.78 -16.81
C ASP A 80 16.96 9.46 -17.33
N ALA A 81 16.73 8.48 -16.45
CA ALA A 81 16.12 7.21 -16.82
C ALA A 81 14.67 7.41 -17.33
N VAL A 82 13.85 8.18 -16.60
CA VAL A 82 12.47 8.48 -16.98
C VAL A 82 12.43 9.28 -18.28
N LYS A 83 13.24 10.34 -18.38
CA LYS A 83 13.36 11.17 -19.58
C LYS A 83 13.64 10.33 -20.83
N THR A 84 14.64 9.46 -20.75
CA THR A 84 15.03 8.59 -21.87
C THR A 84 13.88 7.70 -22.33
N ARG A 85 13.13 7.11 -21.38
CA ARG A 85 11.98 6.24 -21.69
C ARG A 85 10.82 7.02 -22.30
N LEU A 86 10.50 8.21 -21.78
CA LEU A 86 9.44 9.07 -22.32
C LEU A 86 9.77 9.61 -23.71
N GLN A 87 11.04 9.97 -23.96
CA GLN A 87 11.50 10.37 -25.30
C GLN A 87 11.36 9.24 -26.32
N LYS A 88 11.72 8.01 -25.95
CA LYS A 88 11.51 6.81 -26.79
C LYS A 88 10.03 6.53 -27.06
N ALA A 89 9.15 6.91 -26.14
CA ALA A 89 7.69 6.82 -26.29
C ALA A 89 7.09 8.00 -27.08
N GLY A 90 7.91 8.95 -27.56
CA GLY A 90 7.51 10.02 -28.46
C GLY A 90 7.23 11.37 -27.82
N LEU A 91 7.45 11.56 -26.49
CA LEU A 91 7.35 12.88 -25.87
C LEU A 91 8.58 13.71 -26.23
N THR A 92 8.35 14.91 -26.79
CA THR A 92 9.44 15.77 -27.32
C THR A 92 9.78 16.97 -26.42
N HIS A 93 8.81 17.49 -25.66
CA HIS A 93 8.96 18.69 -24.84
C HIS A 93 9.14 18.33 -23.36
N ILE A 94 10.29 17.73 -23.02
CA ILE A 94 10.64 17.31 -21.66
C ILE A 94 11.72 18.23 -21.09
N SER A 95 11.44 18.86 -19.96
CA SER A 95 12.36 19.70 -19.20
C SER A 95 12.55 19.17 -17.76
N ILE A 96 13.41 19.83 -17.00
CA ILE A 96 13.59 19.57 -15.56
C ILE A 96 12.89 20.69 -14.80
N LEU A 97 12.18 20.31 -13.73
CA LEU A 97 11.55 21.26 -12.81
C LEU A 97 12.63 21.80 -11.87
N SER A 98 12.92 23.13 -11.96
CA SER A 98 14.08 23.74 -11.28
C SER A 98 13.80 24.12 -9.83
N ASP A 99 12.53 24.29 -9.45
CA ASP A 99 12.08 24.70 -8.12
C ASP A 99 11.34 23.59 -7.37
N ALA A 100 11.48 22.34 -7.84
CA ALA A 100 10.82 21.20 -7.23
C ALA A 100 11.19 21.03 -5.75
N LEU A 101 10.15 20.76 -4.93
CA LEU A 101 10.27 20.50 -3.49
C LEU A 101 10.85 21.65 -2.66
N SER A 102 11.03 22.82 -3.23
CA SER A 102 11.60 23.99 -2.55
C SER A 102 10.66 24.67 -1.55
N GLU A 103 9.36 24.53 -1.75
CA GLU A 103 8.33 25.14 -0.91
C GLU A 103 7.45 24.07 -0.23
N PRO A 104 7.77 23.63 1.00
CA PRO A 104 7.02 22.57 1.70
C PRO A 104 5.54 22.83 1.85
N SER A 105 5.12 24.10 1.91
CA SER A 105 3.71 24.50 2.01
C SER A 105 2.88 24.23 0.75
N ARG A 106 3.52 24.04 -0.40
CA ARG A 106 2.87 23.73 -1.68
C ARG A 106 2.73 22.24 -1.93
N LEU A 107 3.46 21.41 -1.16
CA LEU A 107 3.47 19.97 -1.37
C LEU A 107 2.17 19.31 -0.94
N GLN A 108 1.73 18.37 -1.76
CA GLN A 108 0.59 17.51 -1.47
C GLN A 108 1.04 16.16 -0.96
N LYS A 109 0.20 15.55 -0.12
CA LYS A 109 0.39 14.20 0.41
C LYS A 109 -0.88 13.40 0.18
N LEU A 110 -0.75 12.11 -0.04
CA LEU A 110 -1.92 11.23 0.00
C LEU A 110 -2.42 11.11 1.44
N PRO A 111 -3.73 11.16 1.67
CA PRO A 111 -4.29 10.90 2.99
C PRO A 111 -3.84 9.53 3.50
N HIS A 112 -3.46 9.46 4.77
CA HIS A 112 -3.06 8.21 5.42
C HIS A 112 -1.86 7.49 4.77
N PHE A 113 -0.94 8.23 4.14
CA PHE A 113 0.26 7.65 3.51
C PHE A 113 1.09 6.82 4.51
N GLU A 114 1.04 7.14 5.79
CA GLU A 114 1.73 6.43 6.87
C GLU A 114 1.26 4.96 7.00
N GLN A 115 0.09 4.64 6.49
CA GLN A 115 -0.41 3.26 6.47
C GLN A 115 0.25 2.40 5.40
N LEU A 116 0.99 2.99 4.45
CA LEU A 116 1.80 2.29 3.46
C LEU A 116 3.27 2.56 3.74
N VAL A 117 3.91 1.66 4.48
CA VAL A 117 5.34 1.77 4.82
C VAL A 117 6.20 1.15 3.71
N TYR A 118 7.40 1.67 3.51
CA TYR A 118 8.34 1.13 2.53
C TYR A 118 9.45 0.30 3.20
N PRO A 119 10.12 -0.61 2.47
CA PRO A 119 11.05 -1.58 3.08
C PRO A 119 12.16 -0.95 3.91
N GLN A 120 12.81 0.10 3.41
CA GLN A 120 13.90 0.75 4.14
C GLN A 120 13.42 1.39 5.44
N TRP A 121 12.21 1.99 5.46
CA TRP A 121 11.62 2.53 6.67
C TRP A 121 11.44 1.46 7.75
N LEU A 122 10.89 0.29 7.37
CA LEU A 122 10.70 -0.81 8.29
C LEU A 122 12.03 -1.36 8.80
N HIS A 123 13.01 -1.52 7.91
CA HIS A 123 14.36 -1.95 8.30
C HIS A 123 15.01 -0.97 9.28
N ASP A 124 14.93 0.33 9.02
CA ASP A 124 15.49 1.36 9.91
C ASP A 124 14.80 1.36 11.28
N LEU A 125 13.46 1.17 11.31
CA LEU A 125 12.71 0.99 12.55
C LEU A 125 13.23 -0.23 13.34
N GLN A 126 13.43 -1.37 12.67
CA GLN A 126 13.96 -2.60 13.30
C GLN A 126 15.39 -2.40 13.86
N GLN A 127 16.19 -1.54 13.23
CA GLN A 127 17.53 -1.18 13.70
C GLN A 127 17.51 -0.13 14.82
N GLY A 128 16.32 0.29 15.28
CA GLY A 128 16.18 1.29 16.34
C GLY A 128 16.52 2.71 15.92
N LYS A 129 16.62 2.97 14.61
CA LYS A 129 16.85 4.32 14.10
C LYS A 129 15.61 5.20 14.26
N GLU A 130 15.81 6.52 14.31
CA GLU A 130 14.71 7.46 14.21
C GLU A 130 14.12 7.44 12.80
N VAL A 131 12.79 7.29 12.73
CA VAL A 131 12.02 7.26 11.48
C VAL A 131 10.81 8.19 11.59
N THR A 132 10.40 8.77 10.48
CA THR A 132 9.15 9.55 10.40
C THR A 132 7.96 8.66 10.72
N ALA A 133 6.96 9.18 11.44
CA ALA A 133 5.77 8.44 11.85
C ALA A 133 6.09 7.13 12.62
N LYS A 134 7.13 7.17 13.46
CA LYS A 134 7.50 6.06 14.33
C LYS A 134 6.30 5.63 15.18
N PRO A 135 6.07 4.31 15.36
CA PRO A 135 5.05 3.82 16.29
C PRO A 135 5.21 4.44 17.69
N ALA A 136 4.08 4.88 18.27
CA ALA A 136 4.10 5.53 19.59
C ALA A 136 4.30 4.54 20.77
N GLY A 137 4.00 3.26 20.53
CA GLY A 137 4.10 2.19 21.54
C GLY A 137 4.63 0.90 20.93
N ASP A 138 4.17 -0.22 21.47
CA ASP A 138 4.53 -1.55 20.95
C ASP A 138 4.13 -1.71 19.50
N TRP A 139 4.98 -2.38 18.75
CA TRP A 139 4.72 -2.68 17.35
C TRP A 139 5.12 -4.10 16.98
N LYS A 140 4.49 -4.63 15.96
CA LYS A 140 4.71 -5.99 15.44
C LYS A 140 4.79 -5.97 13.93
N VAL A 141 5.63 -6.85 13.38
CA VAL A 141 5.66 -7.20 11.96
C VAL A 141 5.03 -8.57 11.79
N ILE A 142 4.14 -8.73 10.84
CA ILE A 142 3.39 -9.99 10.65
C ILE A 142 3.30 -10.31 9.17
N GLU A 143 3.72 -11.53 8.78
CA GLU A 143 3.40 -12.09 7.47
C GLU A 143 1.99 -12.68 7.51
N ALA A 144 1.13 -12.25 6.59
CA ALA A 144 -0.19 -12.83 6.41
C ALA A 144 -0.25 -13.64 5.11
N ALA A 145 -0.68 -14.89 5.20
CA ALA A 145 -0.88 -15.75 4.05
C ALA A 145 -1.96 -16.80 4.33
N TRP A 146 -2.45 -17.46 3.31
CA TRP A 146 -3.40 -18.55 3.45
C TRP A 146 -2.70 -19.88 3.71
N GLY A 147 -3.13 -20.59 4.74
CA GLY A 147 -2.68 -21.91 5.10
C GLY A 147 -1.36 -21.97 5.86
N ALA A 148 -0.71 -23.12 5.85
CA ALA A 148 0.51 -23.37 6.63
C ALA A 148 1.69 -22.47 6.17
N PRO A 149 2.60 -22.06 7.07
CA PRO A 149 3.67 -21.09 6.82
C PRO A 149 4.84 -21.61 5.99
N LYS A 150 4.59 -22.32 4.89
CA LYS A 150 5.63 -23.04 4.12
C LYS A 150 6.72 -22.13 3.58
N LEU A 151 6.32 -21.01 2.95
CA LEU A 151 7.27 -20.04 2.38
C LEU A 151 7.89 -19.16 3.48
N TYR A 152 7.13 -18.83 4.51
CA TYR A 152 7.63 -18.13 5.69
C TYR A 152 8.81 -18.88 6.34
N LEU A 153 8.69 -20.20 6.53
CA LEU A 153 9.75 -21.04 7.12
C LEU A 153 11.06 -21.00 6.31
N ILE A 154 10.97 -20.77 5.00
CA ILE A 154 12.13 -20.67 4.10
C ILE A 154 12.78 -19.30 4.21
N SER A 155 11.98 -18.25 4.26
CA SER A 155 12.46 -16.86 4.39
C SER A 155 11.33 -15.92 4.80
N HIS A 156 11.58 -15.03 5.73
CA HIS A 156 10.64 -13.99 6.17
C HIS A 156 11.39 -12.74 6.64
N ILE A 157 10.68 -11.65 6.87
CA ILE A 157 11.26 -10.43 7.46
C ILE A 157 11.68 -10.73 8.90
N PRO A 158 12.89 -10.36 9.34
CA PRO A 158 13.38 -10.70 10.68
C PRO A 158 12.40 -10.30 11.79
N GLY A 159 12.16 -11.23 12.72
CA GLY A 159 11.26 -11.03 13.85
C GLY A 159 9.76 -10.98 13.52
N ALA A 160 9.37 -11.22 12.27
CA ALA A 160 7.96 -11.25 11.90
C ALA A 160 7.24 -12.45 12.52
N ASP A 161 6.02 -12.24 13.00
CA ASP A 161 5.06 -13.30 13.31
C ASP A 161 4.32 -13.76 12.05
N TYR A 162 3.49 -14.79 12.14
CA TYR A 162 2.74 -15.34 11.02
C TYR A 162 1.26 -15.48 11.37
N ILE A 163 0.39 -14.98 10.51
CA ILE A 163 -1.07 -15.18 10.58
C ILE A 163 -1.54 -15.94 9.34
N ASP A 164 -2.19 -17.10 9.58
CA ASP A 164 -2.98 -17.78 8.57
C ASP A 164 -4.33 -17.04 8.41
N THR A 165 -4.72 -16.69 7.19
CA THR A 165 -6.01 -16.00 6.96
C THR A 165 -7.21 -16.82 7.46
N ASN A 166 -7.09 -18.15 7.61
CA ASN A 166 -8.10 -18.98 8.26
C ASN A 166 -8.36 -18.63 9.73
N GLU A 167 -7.48 -17.84 10.36
CA GLU A 167 -7.71 -17.33 11.71
C GLU A 167 -8.68 -16.13 11.74
N VAL A 168 -8.90 -15.50 10.62
CA VAL A 168 -9.74 -14.28 10.52
C VAL A 168 -10.96 -14.45 9.61
N GLU A 169 -10.99 -15.51 8.79
CA GLU A 169 -12.11 -15.82 7.88
C GLU A 169 -12.31 -17.34 7.77
N SER A 170 -13.48 -17.78 7.34
CA SER A 170 -13.81 -19.20 7.29
C SER A 170 -14.72 -19.58 6.13
N GLU A 171 -14.56 -20.85 5.70
CA GLU A 171 -15.48 -21.50 4.76
C GLU A 171 -16.94 -21.47 5.26
N PRO A 172 -17.93 -21.59 4.36
CA PRO A 172 -17.80 -21.74 2.90
C PRO A 172 -17.74 -20.42 2.12
N LEU A 173 -18.05 -19.29 2.75
CA LEU A 173 -18.18 -17.99 2.08
C LEU A 173 -17.01 -17.07 2.33
N TRP A 174 -16.02 -17.50 3.09
CA TRP A 174 -14.83 -16.71 3.47
C TRP A 174 -15.21 -15.38 4.13
N ASN A 175 -16.31 -15.40 4.88
CA ASN A 175 -16.66 -14.28 5.75
C ASN A 175 -15.71 -14.24 6.95
N LYS A 176 -15.58 -13.03 7.54
CA LYS A 176 -14.82 -12.92 8.78
C LYS A 176 -15.39 -13.86 9.85
N VAL A 177 -14.52 -14.39 10.68
CA VAL A 177 -14.90 -15.18 11.85
C VAL A 177 -15.67 -14.34 12.89
N SER A 178 -16.23 -14.96 13.92
CA SER A 178 -16.93 -14.23 14.99
C SER A 178 -16.03 -13.26 15.74
N ASP A 179 -16.62 -12.29 16.42
CA ASP A 179 -15.86 -11.29 17.18
C ASP A 179 -15.11 -11.93 18.36
N GLU A 180 -15.64 -13.01 18.94
CA GLU A 180 -14.98 -13.83 19.97
C GLU A 180 -13.73 -14.53 19.40
N GLN A 181 -13.83 -15.09 18.19
CA GLN A 181 -12.70 -15.72 17.51
C GLN A 181 -11.65 -14.69 17.13
N LEU A 182 -12.06 -13.50 16.67
CA LEU A 182 -11.11 -12.38 16.43
C LEU A 182 -10.39 -11.97 17.70
N LYS A 183 -11.11 -11.87 18.83
CA LYS A 183 -10.51 -11.56 20.11
C LYS A 183 -9.47 -12.61 20.52
N ALA A 184 -9.79 -13.88 20.32
CA ALA A 184 -8.88 -14.98 20.61
C ALA A 184 -7.63 -14.97 19.73
N MET A 185 -7.79 -14.68 18.43
CA MET A 185 -6.69 -14.54 17.49
C MET A 185 -5.78 -13.37 17.88
N LEU A 186 -6.32 -12.18 18.14
CA LEU A 186 -5.55 -11.01 18.55
C LEU A 186 -4.78 -11.29 19.86
N ALA A 187 -5.43 -11.93 20.82
CA ALA A 187 -4.80 -12.34 22.08
C ALA A 187 -3.64 -13.31 21.84
N LYS A 188 -3.83 -14.33 20.99
CA LYS A 188 -2.80 -15.31 20.62
C LYS A 188 -1.55 -14.65 20.06
N HIS A 189 -1.72 -13.65 19.21
CA HIS A 189 -0.64 -12.89 18.58
C HIS A 189 -0.15 -11.71 19.42
N GLY A 190 -0.64 -11.56 20.65
CA GLY A 190 -0.22 -10.51 21.58
C GLY A 190 -0.54 -9.10 21.06
N ILE A 191 -1.68 -8.93 20.41
CA ILE A 191 -2.10 -7.67 19.78
C ILE A 191 -3.17 -7.02 20.64
N ARG A 192 -2.90 -5.79 21.07
CA ARG A 192 -3.85 -4.90 21.73
C ARG A 192 -4.37 -3.85 20.75
N HIS A 193 -5.40 -3.12 21.16
CA HIS A 193 -5.97 -2.03 20.35
C HIS A 193 -4.96 -0.91 20.04
N ASP A 194 -3.97 -0.71 20.90
CA ASP A 194 -2.92 0.32 20.80
C ASP A 194 -1.57 -0.21 20.25
N THR A 195 -1.49 -1.50 19.91
CA THR A 195 -0.34 -2.08 19.21
C THR A 195 -0.33 -1.60 17.76
N THR A 196 0.80 -1.06 17.27
CA THR A 196 0.98 -0.84 15.84
C THR A 196 1.28 -2.17 15.15
N VAL A 197 0.47 -2.53 14.15
CA VAL A 197 0.66 -3.78 13.40
C VAL A 197 1.07 -3.45 11.97
N ILE A 198 2.24 -3.95 11.56
CA ILE A 198 2.79 -3.79 10.21
C ILE A 198 2.66 -5.14 9.51
N LEU A 199 1.76 -5.21 8.53
CA LEU A 199 1.44 -6.42 7.81
C LEU A 199 2.15 -6.45 6.45
N TYR A 200 2.57 -7.63 6.05
CA TYR A 200 3.01 -7.89 4.69
C TYR A 200 2.57 -9.29 4.25
N GLY A 201 2.62 -9.55 2.97
CA GLY A 201 2.33 -10.86 2.40
C GLY A 201 3.11 -11.06 1.11
N ARG A 202 3.19 -12.31 0.66
CA ARG A 202 3.63 -12.65 -0.70
C ARG A 202 2.49 -12.40 -1.68
N ASP A 203 1.26 -12.58 -1.18
CA ASP A 203 0.05 -12.05 -1.76
C ASP A 203 -0.39 -10.84 -0.92
N VAL A 204 -0.38 -9.66 -1.53
CA VAL A 204 -0.77 -8.41 -0.86
C VAL A 204 -2.24 -8.44 -0.41
N TYR A 205 -3.10 -9.19 -1.09
CA TYR A 205 -4.51 -9.30 -0.74
C TYR A 205 -4.72 -9.99 0.60
N ALA A 206 -3.90 -11.00 0.93
CA ALA A 206 -3.95 -11.66 2.24
C ALA A 206 -3.63 -10.67 3.37
N ALA A 207 -2.56 -9.88 3.23
CA ALA A 207 -2.19 -8.85 4.19
C ALA A 207 -3.26 -7.75 4.31
N ALA A 208 -3.80 -7.27 3.18
CA ALA A 208 -4.86 -6.26 3.16
C ALA A 208 -6.16 -6.78 3.81
N ARG A 209 -6.51 -8.06 3.61
CA ARG A 209 -7.67 -8.69 4.25
C ARG A 209 -7.53 -8.72 5.76
N VAL A 210 -6.38 -9.16 6.27
CA VAL A 210 -6.10 -9.17 7.71
C VAL A 210 -6.10 -7.76 8.27
N ALA A 211 -5.49 -6.78 7.56
CA ALA A 211 -5.48 -5.38 7.97
C ALA A 211 -6.89 -4.80 8.13
N GLN A 212 -7.77 -5.04 7.16
CA GLN A 212 -9.16 -4.59 7.19
C GLN A 212 -9.92 -5.15 8.40
N ILE A 213 -9.71 -6.44 8.70
CA ILE A 213 -10.35 -7.10 9.84
C ILE A 213 -9.80 -6.57 11.17
N MET A 214 -8.50 -6.30 11.26
CA MET A 214 -7.89 -5.69 12.44
C MET A 214 -8.41 -4.27 12.70
N LEU A 215 -8.56 -3.46 11.65
CA LEU A 215 -9.18 -2.13 11.75
C LEU A 215 -10.63 -2.22 12.23
N TYR A 216 -11.42 -3.15 11.68
CA TYR A 216 -12.78 -3.43 12.15
C TYR A 216 -12.81 -3.80 13.63
N ALA A 217 -11.90 -4.67 14.07
CA ALA A 217 -11.79 -5.07 15.48
C ALA A 217 -11.46 -3.88 16.39
N GLY A 218 -10.69 -2.91 15.91
CA GLY A 218 -10.32 -1.71 16.65
C GLY A 218 -8.82 -1.52 16.91
N VAL A 219 -7.95 -2.22 16.18
CA VAL A 219 -6.53 -1.90 16.16
C VAL A 219 -6.36 -0.52 15.53
N LYS A 220 -5.79 0.43 16.27
CA LYS A 220 -5.75 1.85 15.87
C LYS A 220 -4.76 2.14 14.73
N ASP A 221 -3.64 1.44 14.72
CA ASP A 221 -2.54 1.69 13.79
C ASP A 221 -2.19 0.37 13.08
N VAL A 222 -2.76 0.19 11.90
CA VAL A 222 -2.49 -0.95 11.02
C VAL A 222 -1.86 -0.43 9.74
N ARG A 223 -0.67 -0.93 9.43
CA ARG A 223 0.12 -0.52 8.28
C ARG A 223 0.40 -1.70 7.36
N LEU A 224 0.52 -1.43 6.08
CA LEU A 224 0.94 -2.41 5.08
C LEU A 224 2.33 -2.07 4.57
N LEU A 225 3.16 -3.09 4.39
CA LEU A 225 4.41 -2.96 3.64
C LEU A 225 4.07 -2.86 2.15
N ASP A 226 4.34 -1.72 1.55
CA ASP A 226 4.05 -1.43 0.14
C ASP A 226 4.84 -2.39 -0.77
N GLY A 227 4.10 -3.14 -1.60
CA GLY A 227 4.64 -4.22 -2.43
C GLY A 227 5.01 -5.51 -1.68
N GLY A 228 4.77 -5.59 -0.38
CA GLY A 228 4.89 -6.80 0.44
C GLY A 228 6.28 -7.42 0.45
N TRP A 229 6.33 -8.75 0.51
CA TRP A 229 7.58 -9.51 0.51
C TRP A 229 8.49 -9.21 -0.69
N GLN A 230 7.90 -9.00 -1.87
CA GLN A 230 8.69 -8.80 -3.08
C GLN A 230 9.56 -7.54 -3.00
N THR A 231 9.01 -6.45 -2.51
CA THR A 231 9.78 -5.19 -2.39
C THR A 231 10.86 -5.26 -1.32
N TRP A 232 10.61 -5.99 -0.22
CA TRP A 232 11.64 -6.28 0.80
C TRP A 232 12.81 -7.06 0.20
N SER A 233 12.50 -8.12 -0.54
CA SER A 233 13.49 -8.98 -1.19
C SER A 233 14.27 -8.23 -2.29
N ASP A 234 13.57 -7.45 -3.12
CA ASP A 234 14.19 -6.64 -4.19
C ASP A 234 15.12 -5.56 -3.62
N ALA A 235 14.84 -5.07 -2.42
CA ALA A 235 15.70 -4.13 -1.71
C ALA A 235 16.96 -4.79 -1.12
N GLY A 236 17.10 -6.12 -1.20
CA GLY A 236 18.25 -6.87 -0.68
C GLY A 236 18.38 -6.80 0.84
N LEU A 237 17.28 -6.57 1.55
CA LEU A 237 17.27 -6.44 3.00
C LEU A 237 17.39 -7.80 3.71
N PRO A 238 17.84 -7.82 4.98
CA PRO A 238 18.04 -9.07 5.72
C PRO A 238 16.78 -9.93 5.79
N VAL A 239 16.97 -11.24 5.76
CA VAL A 239 15.90 -12.23 5.91
C VAL A 239 16.21 -13.20 7.04
N GLU A 240 15.16 -13.70 7.68
CA GLU A 240 15.23 -14.76 8.70
C GLU A 240 14.59 -16.04 8.16
N ARG A 241 14.90 -17.17 8.81
CA ARG A 241 14.40 -18.52 8.48
C ARG A 241 13.93 -19.21 9.74
N GLY A 242 12.99 -20.13 9.58
CA GLY A 242 12.51 -20.95 10.70
C GLY A 242 11.13 -20.56 11.18
N THR A 243 10.76 -21.05 12.36
CA THR A 243 9.41 -20.88 12.92
C THR A 243 9.17 -19.47 13.43
N PRO A 244 7.89 -19.03 13.44
CA PRO A 244 7.52 -17.76 14.05
C PRO A 244 8.03 -17.63 15.50
N PRO A 245 8.31 -16.42 15.97
CA PRO A 245 8.74 -16.20 17.35
C PRO A 245 7.65 -16.64 18.32
N LYS A 246 8.06 -17.06 19.53
CA LYS A 246 7.10 -17.29 20.61
C LYS A 246 6.56 -15.95 21.08
N VAL A 247 5.29 -15.70 20.77
CA VAL A 247 4.60 -14.49 21.21
C VAL A 247 3.95 -14.75 22.57
N LYS A 248 4.10 -13.80 23.50
CA LYS A 248 3.32 -13.80 24.74
C LYS A 248 1.88 -13.41 24.41
N ALA A 249 0.94 -14.27 24.75
CA ALA A 249 -0.48 -13.95 24.59
C ALA A 249 -0.90 -12.75 25.45
N GLU A 250 -1.77 -11.91 24.89
CA GLU A 250 -2.31 -10.72 25.56
C GLU A 250 -3.84 -10.79 25.55
N PRO A 251 -4.47 -11.30 26.62
CA PRO A 251 -5.91 -11.55 26.64
C PRO A 251 -6.77 -10.29 26.68
N ASP A 252 -6.21 -9.17 27.19
CA ASP A 252 -6.91 -7.89 27.24
C ASP A 252 -6.65 -7.07 25.98
N PHE A 253 -7.60 -7.07 25.07
CA PHE A 253 -7.51 -6.24 23.86
C PHE A 253 -7.62 -4.75 24.16
N GLY A 254 -8.23 -4.36 25.28
CA GLY A 254 -8.34 -2.98 25.74
C GLY A 254 -9.60 -2.23 25.28
N VAL A 255 -10.33 -2.73 24.28
CA VAL A 255 -11.62 -2.19 23.84
C VAL A 255 -12.58 -3.30 23.44
N LYS A 256 -13.87 -2.97 23.33
CA LYS A 256 -14.87 -3.93 22.81
C LYS A 256 -14.67 -4.16 21.31
N ILE A 257 -14.79 -5.42 20.88
CA ILE A 257 -14.80 -5.80 19.46
C ILE A 257 -16.25 -6.01 19.02
N PRO A 258 -16.66 -5.43 17.88
CA PRO A 258 -15.90 -4.51 17.02
C PRO A 258 -15.90 -3.09 17.61
N ALA A 259 -14.78 -2.37 17.43
CA ALA A 259 -14.73 -0.95 17.72
C ALA A 259 -15.06 -0.08 16.49
N GLN A 260 -14.93 -0.64 15.29
CA GLN A 260 -15.18 0.05 14.01
C GLN A 260 -16.13 -0.78 13.11
N PRO A 261 -17.39 -1.04 13.53
CA PRO A 261 -18.29 -1.92 12.81
C PRO A 261 -18.64 -1.43 11.39
N GLN A 262 -18.56 -0.12 11.15
CA GLN A 262 -18.82 0.49 9.85
C GLN A 262 -17.79 0.12 8.77
N LEU A 263 -16.65 -0.44 9.13
CA LEU A 263 -15.63 -0.84 8.17
C LEU A 263 -15.92 -2.19 7.50
N MET A 264 -16.86 -2.98 8.05
CA MET A 264 -17.28 -4.25 7.46
C MET A 264 -18.80 -4.40 7.62
N LEU A 265 -19.51 -4.19 6.54
CA LEU A 265 -20.96 -4.25 6.53
C LEU A 265 -21.44 -5.67 6.24
N ASP A 266 -22.53 -6.07 6.88
CA ASP A 266 -23.27 -7.26 6.49
C ASP A 266 -24.17 -7.00 5.26
N MET A 267 -24.83 -8.05 4.77
CA MET A 267 -25.69 -7.97 3.59
C MET A 267 -26.85 -6.97 3.77
N GLU A 268 -27.49 -6.95 4.93
CA GLU A 268 -28.62 -6.07 5.19
C GLU A 268 -28.19 -4.61 5.29
N GLN A 269 -27.08 -4.36 5.95
CA GLN A 269 -26.46 -3.01 6.01
C GLN A 269 -26.06 -2.52 4.62
N ALA A 270 -25.40 -3.37 3.81
CA ALA A 270 -25.03 -3.02 2.44
C ALA A 270 -26.27 -2.77 1.56
N ARG A 271 -27.33 -3.58 1.70
CA ARG A 271 -28.59 -3.38 0.98
C ARG A 271 -29.24 -2.05 1.34
N GLY A 272 -29.17 -1.63 2.60
CA GLY A 272 -29.67 -0.32 3.04
C GLY A 272 -28.94 0.85 2.37
N LEU A 273 -27.67 0.70 2.01
CA LEU A 273 -26.90 1.75 1.32
C LEU A 273 -27.34 1.96 -0.14
N LEU A 274 -27.94 0.96 -0.80
CA LEU A 274 -28.36 1.07 -2.21
C LEU A 274 -29.42 2.16 -2.44
N HIS A 275 -30.16 2.52 -1.39
CA HIS A 275 -31.20 3.54 -1.47
C HIS A 275 -30.76 4.93 -1.00
N ARG A 276 -29.50 5.07 -0.60
CA ARG A 276 -28.94 6.37 -0.14
C ARG A 276 -28.33 7.13 -1.31
N GLN A 277 -28.51 8.46 -1.30
CA GLN A 277 -27.90 9.34 -2.30
C GLN A 277 -26.42 9.68 -2.00
N ASP A 278 -26.01 9.51 -0.75
CA ASP A 278 -24.66 9.80 -0.25
C ASP A 278 -23.76 8.55 -0.15
N ALA A 279 -24.20 7.44 -0.73
CA ALA A 279 -23.46 6.19 -0.75
C ALA A 279 -23.42 5.56 -2.15
N SER A 280 -22.34 4.84 -2.45
CA SER A 280 -22.18 4.08 -3.69
C SER A 280 -21.65 2.70 -3.39
N LEU A 281 -22.27 1.67 -3.97
CA LEU A 281 -21.75 0.31 -3.96
C LEU A 281 -20.80 0.13 -5.16
N VAL A 282 -19.51 -0.03 -4.89
CA VAL A 282 -18.48 -0.14 -5.93
C VAL A 282 -17.94 -1.56 -5.97
N SER A 283 -17.99 -2.20 -7.15
CA SER A 283 -17.30 -3.46 -7.39
C SER A 283 -15.84 -3.21 -7.69
N ILE A 284 -14.95 -3.89 -6.97
CA ILE A 284 -13.50 -3.90 -7.22
C ILE A 284 -13.05 -5.12 -8.05
N ARG A 285 -14.00 -5.91 -8.55
CA ARG A 285 -13.72 -7.04 -9.46
C ARG A 285 -13.28 -6.52 -10.84
N SER A 286 -12.58 -7.34 -11.61
CA SER A 286 -12.31 -7.06 -13.01
C SER A 286 -13.61 -6.96 -13.81
N TRP A 287 -13.61 -6.26 -14.94
CA TRP A 287 -14.79 -6.12 -15.78
C TRP A 287 -15.38 -7.47 -16.23
N PRO A 288 -14.57 -8.46 -16.72
CA PRO A 288 -15.07 -9.79 -17.03
C PRO A 288 -15.76 -10.51 -15.86
N GLU A 289 -15.25 -10.36 -14.64
CA GLU A 289 -15.88 -10.93 -13.44
C GLU A 289 -17.16 -10.18 -13.07
N PHE A 290 -17.19 -8.86 -13.20
CA PHE A 290 -18.36 -8.05 -12.89
C PHE A 290 -19.55 -8.40 -13.80
N ILE A 291 -19.31 -8.59 -15.11
CA ILE A 291 -20.36 -8.97 -16.07
C ILE A 291 -20.61 -10.49 -16.14
N GLY A 292 -19.94 -11.31 -15.32
CA GLY A 292 -20.16 -12.74 -15.21
C GLY A 292 -19.60 -13.60 -16.34
N THR A 293 -18.69 -13.09 -17.17
CA THR A 293 -18.03 -13.89 -18.23
C THR A 293 -16.93 -14.80 -17.68
N THR A 294 -16.33 -14.43 -16.57
CA THR A 294 -15.35 -15.24 -15.82
C THR A 294 -15.66 -15.23 -14.34
N SER A 295 -15.12 -16.20 -13.58
CA SER A 295 -15.08 -16.15 -12.13
C SER A 295 -13.65 -16.14 -11.65
N GLY A 296 -13.32 -15.30 -10.69
CA GLY A 296 -12.03 -15.31 -9.99
C GLY A 296 -11.85 -16.53 -9.08
N TYR A 297 -12.94 -17.29 -8.85
CA TYR A 297 -12.96 -18.43 -7.94
C TYR A 297 -13.50 -19.67 -8.62
N SER A 298 -12.76 -20.79 -8.52
CA SER A 298 -13.15 -22.07 -9.13
C SER A 298 -14.40 -22.68 -8.49
N TYR A 299 -14.68 -22.32 -7.23
CA TYR A 299 -15.81 -22.86 -6.44
C TYR A 299 -17.10 -22.04 -6.58
N ILE A 300 -17.08 -20.84 -7.17
CA ILE A 300 -18.27 -20.04 -7.43
C ILE A 300 -18.90 -20.47 -8.75
N LYS A 301 -20.16 -20.95 -8.68
CA LYS A 301 -21.01 -21.30 -9.82
C LYS A 301 -22.44 -20.87 -9.52
N PRO A 302 -23.20 -20.28 -10.47
CA PRO A 302 -22.71 -19.86 -11.82
C PRO A 302 -21.67 -18.74 -11.72
N LYS A 303 -20.98 -18.53 -12.84
CA LYS A 303 -20.01 -17.43 -12.98
C LYS A 303 -20.75 -16.08 -12.92
N GLY A 304 -20.23 -15.13 -12.14
CA GLY A 304 -20.83 -13.81 -12.03
C GLY A 304 -20.88 -13.31 -10.61
#